data_961de5af156ed80d285b8d1cdc64bbc1
#
_entry.id   961de5af156ed80d285b8d1cdc64bbc1
#
_cell.length_a   1.000
_cell.length_b   1.000
_cell.length_c   1.000
_cell.angle_alpha   90.00
_cell.angle_beta   90.00
_cell.angle_gamma   90.00
#
_symmetry.space_group_name_H-M   'P 1'
#
loop_
_entity.id
_entity.type
_entity.pdbx_description
1 polymer ?
#
loop_
_entity_poly.entity_id
_entity_poly.type
_entity_poly.pdbx_seq_one_letter_code
_entity_poly.pdbx_strand_id
1 'polypeptide(L)' 'MYKTYYTSPIGRILILTDSNALLGLWLEGQKYFGAGYDLEQAEEEETEVSRRVFAWLDAYFKGENPAIN' A
#
# COMPACT_ATOMS: atom_id res chain seq x y z
N MET A 1 3.17 -11.40 7.55
CA MET A 1 2.42 -10.38 6.80
C MET A 1 2.64 -9.03 7.44
N TYR A 2 2.87 -8.00 6.63
CA TYR A 2 3.22 -6.67 7.10
C TYR A 2 2.27 -5.65 6.51
N LYS A 3 1.88 -4.67 7.31
CA LYS A 3 1.01 -3.58 6.84
C LYS A 3 1.71 -2.25 7.00
N THR A 4 1.47 -1.36 6.06
CA THR A 4 2.01 -0.01 6.06
C THR A 4 0.95 0.92 5.51
N TYR A 5 0.98 2.17 5.92
CA TYR A 5 0.04 3.17 5.42
C TYR A 5 0.78 4.26 4.67
N TYR A 6 0.20 4.69 3.57
CA TYR A 6 0.72 5.78 2.77
C TYR A 6 -0.31 6.90 2.75
N THR A 7 0.09 8.10 3.16
CA THR A 7 -0.79 9.27 3.13
C THR A 7 -0.74 9.91 1.75
N SER A 8 -1.84 9.84 1.02
CA SER A 8 -1.95 10.39 -0.33
C SER A 8 -2.88 11.60 -0.35
N PRO A 9 -2.87 12.37 -1.47
CA PRO A 9 -3.82 13.49 -1.62
C PRO A 9 -5.28 13.07 -1.60
N ILE A 10 -5.57 11.81 -1.88
CA ILE A 10 -6.95 11.31 -1.90
C ILE A 10 -7.31 10.49 -0.66
N GLY A 11 -6.40 10.41 0.31
CA GLY A 11 -6.64 9.68 1.54
C GLY A 11 -5.52 8.70 1.87
N ARG A 12 -5.70 7.96 2.93
CA ARG A 12 -4.69 7.02 3.39
C ARG A 12 -4.85 5.68 2.68
N ILE A 13 -3.74 5.14 2.20
CA ILE A 13 -3.73 3.87 1.46
C ILE A 13 -3.05 2.82 2.33
N LEU A 14 -3.72 1.69 2.54
CA LEU A 14 -3.14 0.53 3.20
C LEU A 14 -2.36 -0.29 2.18
N ILE A 15 -1.11 -0.59 2.52
CA ILE A 15 -0.25 -1.45 1.72
C ILE A 15 0.03 -2.70 2.53
N LEU A 16 -0.37 -3.85 2.02
CA LEU A 16 -0.20 -5.13 2.69
C LEU A 16 0.79 -5.96 1.89
N THR A 17 1.84 -6.41 2.56
CA THR A 17 2.91 -7.20 1.93
C THR A 17 3.25 -8.42 2.76
N ASP A 18 3.89 -9.39 2.12
CA ASP A 18 4.72 -10.35 2.86
C ASP A 18 6.18 -9.92 2.66
N SER A 19 7.13 -10.79 2.98
CA SER A 19 8.55 -10.42 2.90
C SER A 19 9.04 -10.19 1.48
N ASN A 20 8.33 -10.68 0.47
CA ASN A 20 8.79 -10.66 -0.92
C ASN A 20 7.78 -10.13 -1.93
N ALA A 21 6.53 -9.92 -1.54
CA ALA A 21 5.48 -9.59 -2.50
C ALA A 21 4.44 -8.65 -1.92
N LEU A 22 3.84 -7.88 -2.81
CA LEU A 22 2.68 -7.06 -2.49
C LEU A 22 1.45 -7.96 -2.47
N LEU A 23 0.74 -7.99 -1.35
CA LEU A 23 -0.48 -8.78 -1.20
C LEU A 23 -1.71 -7.99 -1.60
N GLY A 24 -1.72 -6.70 -1.33
CA GLY A 24 -2.85 -5.86 -1.69
C GLY A 24 -2.62 -4.40 -1.37
N LEU A 25 -3.47 -3.57 -1.93
CA LEU A 25 -3.40 -2.13 -1.77
C LEU A 25 -4.82 -1.59 -1.79
N TRP A 26 -5.21 -0.88 -0.74
CA TRP A 26 -6.58 -0.39 -0.60
C TRP A 26 -6.59 1.04 -0.11
N LEU A 27 -7.50 1.83 -0.66
CA LEU A 27 -7.78 3.16 -0.15
C LEU A 27 -8.63 3.03 1.11
N GLU A 28 -8.26 3.75 2.16
CA GLU A 28 -9.00 3.75 3.42
C GLU A 28 -10.43 4.23 3.18
N GLY A 29 -11.38 3.57 3.79
CA GLY A 29 -12.80 3.89 3.63
C GLY A 29 -13.52 3.05 2.59
N GLN A 30 -12.81 2.20 1.86
CA GLN A 30 -13.46 1.29 0.93
C GLN A 30 -14.24 0.21 1.68
N LYS A 31 -15.33 -0.26 1.08
CA LYS A 31 -16.21 -1.26 1.67
C LYS A 31 -15.48 -2.56 2.03
N TYR A 32 -14.56 -2.97 1.18
CA TYR A 32 -13.80 -4.21 1.37
C TYR A 32 -12.35 -3.93 1.75
N PHE A 33 -12.16 -2.93 2.59
CA PHE A 33 -10.84 -2.55 3.05
C PHE A 33 -10.14 -3.77 3.68
N GLY A 34 -8.95 -4.09 3.16
CA GLY A 34 -8.21 -5.25 3.63
C GLY A 34 -8.67 -6.58 3.03
N ALA A 35 -9.78 -6.60 2.28
CA ALA A 35 -10.27 -7.76 1.50
C ALA A 35 -10.27 -9.10 2.25
N GLY A 36 -10.63 -9.08 3.54
CA GLY A 36 -10.69 -10.29 4.34
C GLY A 36 -9.39 -10.71 5.00
N TYR A 37 -8.29 -10.01 4.76
CA TYR A 37 -7.06 -10.25 5.51
C TYR A 37 -7.23 -9.81 6.95
N ASP A 38 -6.64 -10.57 7.87
CA ASP A 38 -6.67 -10.21 9.29
C ASP A 38 -5.58 -9.16 9.56
N LEU A 39 -5.97 -7.90 9.48
CA LEU A 39 -5.04 -6.79 9.63
C LEU A 39 -4.48 -6.69 11.05
N GLU A 40 -5.18 -7.25 12.04
CA GLU A 40 -4.68 -7.27 13.41
C GLU A 40 -3.47 -8.21 13.56
N GLN A 41 -3.40 -9.24 12.72
CA GLN A 41 -2.29 -10.16 12.70
C GLN A 41 -1.10 -9.64 11.90
N ALA A 42 -1.30 -8.62 11.08
CA ALA A 42 -0.22 -8.03 10.30
C ALA A 42 0.62 -7.11 11.17
N GLU A 43 1.93 -7.21 11.07
CA GLU A 43 2.84 -6.31 11.75
C GLU A 43 2.90 -4.98 11.02
N GLU A 44 2.86 -3.89 11.76
CA GLU A 44 2.98 -2.55 11.18
C GLU A 44 4.46 -2.25 10.96
N GLU A 45 4.95 -2.60 9.79
CA GLU A 45 6.38 -2.49 9.48
C GLU A 45 6.58 -2.34 7.98
N GLU A 46 7.52 -1.49 7.59
CA GLU A 46 7.88 -1.34 6.19
C GLU A 46 8.75 -2.50 5.73
N THR A 47 8.49 -2.95 4.51
CA THR A 47 9.32 -3.94 3.84
C THR A 47 9.96 -3.30 2.62
N GLU A 48 10.88 -3.99 1.98
CA GLU A 48 11.46 -3.51 0.72
C GLU A 48 10.36 -3.33 -0.33
N VAL A 49 9.39 -4.24 -0.35
CA VAL A 49 8.26 -4.15 -1.28
C VAL A 49 7.45 -2.89 -0.99
N SER A 50 7.13 -2.60 0.27
CA SER A 50 6.34 -1.41 0.60
C SER A 50 7.08 -0.12 0.26
N ARG A 51 8.40 -0.09 0.42
CA ARG A 51 9.20 1.08 0.03
C ARG A 51 9.15 1.32 -1.46
N ARG A 52 9.16 0.27 -2.26
CA ARG A 52 9.02 0.39 -3.72
C ARG A 52 7.64 0.91 -4.10
N VAL A 53 6.62 0.45 -3.40
CA VAL A 53 5.26 0.94 -3.60
C VAL A 53 5.17 2.41 -3.24
N PHE A 54 5.81 2.84 -2.14
CA PHE A 54 5.85 4.25 -1.76
C PHE A 54 6.47 5.10 -2.88
N ALA A 55 7.58 4.67 -3.43
CA ALA A 55 8.24 5.41 -4.51
C ALA A 55 7.34 5.50 -5.74
N TRP A 56 6.68 4.42 -6.08
CA TRP A 56 5.74 4.38 -7.19
C TRP A 56 4.56 5.33 -6.98
N LEU A 57 3.99 5.31 -5.77
CA LEU A 57 2.88 6.19 -5.43
C LEU A 57 3.29 7.66 -5.42
N ASP A 58 4.49 7.96 -4.91
CA ASP A 58 5.02 9.32 -4.95
C ASP A 58 5.10 9.84 -6.38
N ALA A 59 5.63 9.05 -7.30
CA ALA A 59 5.71 9.42 -8.70
C ALA A 59 4.32 9.59 -9.30
N TYR A 60 3.42 8.69 -9.00
CA TYR A 60 2.05 8.76 -9.49
C TYR A 60 1.36 10.05 -9.07
N PHE A 61 1.44 10.39 -7.78
CA PHE A 61 0.76 11.57 -7.26
C PHE A 61 1.46 12.88 -7.61
N LYS A 62 2.69 12.82 -8.04
CA LYS A 62 3.41 13.99 -8.58
C LYS A 62 3.10 14.21 -10.06
N GLY A 63 2.32 13.33 -10.67
CA GLY A 63 1.98 13.43 -12.07
C GLY A 63 3.05 12.92 -13.02
N GLU A 64 3.99 12.12 -12.53
CA GLU A 64 5.08 11.61 -13.35
C GLU A 64 4.69 10.42 -14.20
N ASN A 65 3.46 9.97 -14.07
CA ASN A 65 2.92 8.93 -14.92
C ASN A 65 3.83 7.71 -15.02
N PRO A 66 3.96 6.94 -13.93
CA PRO A 66 4.82 5.75 -13.92
C PRO A 66 4.49 4.80 -15.07
N ALA A 67 5.46 4.04 -15.45
CA ALA A 67 5.48 3.30 -16.71
C ALA A 67 4.50 2.13 -16.82
N ILE A 68 3.43 2.16 -16.15
CA ILE A 68 2.38 1.17 -16.27
C ILE A 68 1.39 1.47 -17.40
N ASN A 69 1.58 2.55 -18.03
CA ASN A 69 0.65 2.95 -19.10
C ASN A 69 0.97 2.27 -20.39
#